data_953d1b07c1cc66049ddd26724aedf36d
#
_entry.id   953d1b07c1cc66049ddd26724aedf36d
#
_cell.length_a   1.000
_cell.length_b   1.000
_cell.length_c   1.000
_cell.angle_alpha   90.00
_cell.angle_beta   90.00
_cell.angle_gamma   90.00
#
_symmetry.space_group_name_H-M   'P 1'
#
loop_
_entity.id
_entity.type
_entity.pdbx_description
1 polymer ?
#
loop_
_entity_poly.entity_id
_entity_poly.type
_entity_poly.pdbx_seq_one_letter_code
_entity_poly.pdbx_strand_id
1 'polypeptide(L)'
;MQRLMLIAALAAPAAGWSADPAAIHYGRRLVAETYAFIGPEVADPAMRFAGNNLACQNCHLDGGRVDRGLALVGVSAKYPMARPGGGTETLADRVNGCMTRSMNGWPLPEDGAESRAIVAYLEMLTRDSGGFGDPAEDPLPLAAATPDPARGQGLYMSECAACHGADGAGMRVGRPGDALGYLHPPLWGQDSFNAGAGMHGIATAAAFVHDNMPLGTTAAAPVLTPQDAWDIAAFIEAQPRPPAPAD
;
A
#
# COMPACT_ATOMS: atom_id res chain seq x y z
N MET A 1 -6.47 -67.93 -13.73
CA MET A 1 -7.08 -66.77 -14.44
C MET A 1 -7.39 -65.68 -13.40
N GLN A 2 -6.47 -64.77 -13.21
CA GLN A 2 -6.55 -63.73 -12.21
C GLN A 2 -7.07 -62.46 -12.90
N ARG A 3 -8.27 -61.98 -12.53
CA ARG A 3 -8.84 -60.74 -13.06
C ARG A 3 -8.25 -59.55 -12.33
N LEU A 4 -7.43 -58.78 -13.02
CA LEU A 4 -7.00 -57.43 -12.56
C LEU A 4 -8.21 -56.50 -12.62
N MET A 5 -8.66 -56.01 -11.45
CA MET A 5 -9.58 -54.87 -11.38
C MET A 5 -8.77 -53.58 -11.52
N LEU A 6 -8.92 -52.88 -12.62
CA LEU A 6 -8.48 -51.48 -12.76
C LEU A 6 -9.42 -50.60 -11.93
N ILE A 7 -8.88 -50.02 -10.85
CA ILE A 7 -9.56 -48.94 -10.12
C ILE A 7 -9.20 -47.66 -10.86
N ALA A 8 -10.16 -47.12 -11.62
CA ALA A 8 -10.06 -45.78 -12.17
C ALA A 8 -10.22 -44.74 -11.03
N ALA A 9 -9.13 -44.09 -10.65
CA ALA A 9 -9.18 -42.95 -9.76
C ALA A 9 -9.83 -41.79 -10.51
N LEU A 10 -11.07 -41.51 -10.18
CA LEU A 10 -11.74 -40.26 -10.57
C LEU A 10 -11.03 -39.11 -9.87
N ALA A 11 -10.20 -38.37 -10.61
CA ALA A 11 -9.70 -37.08 -10.16
C ALA A 11 -10.89 -36.16 -9.99
N ALA A 12 -11.22 -35.81 -8.74
CA ALA A 12 -12.17 -34.76 -8.46
C ALA A 12 -11.65 -33.46 -9.12
N PRO A 13 -12.50 -32.70 -9.85
CA PRO A 13 -12.07 -31.40 -10.34
C PRO A 13 -11.70 -30.56 -9.13
N ALA A 14 -10.51 -29.95 -9.16
CA ALA A 14 -10.12 -28.93 -8.20
C ALA A 14 -11.25 -27.91 -8.19
N ALA A 15 -11.93 -27.75 -7.03
CA ALA A 15 -12.98 -26.76 -6.87
C ALA A 15 -12.34 -25.40 -7.23
N GLY A 16 -12.74 -24.88 -8.40
CA GLY A 16 -12.29 -23.57 -8.84
C GLY A 16 -12.75 -22.55 -7.80
N TRP A 17 -11.82 -21.96 -7.11
CA TRP A 17 -12.08 -20.88 -6.17
C TRP A 17 -12.62 -19.69 -6.95
N SER A 18 -13.94 -19.55 -7.03
CA SER A 18 -14.59 -18.35 -7.55
C SER A 18 -14.83 -17.43 -6.37
N ALA A 19 -13.91 -16.49 -6.15
CA ALA A 19 -14.20 -15.41 -5.24
C ALA A 19 -15.49 -14.73 -5.70
N ASP A 20 -16.37 -14.46 -4.75
CA ASP A 20 -17.62 -13.74 -5.01
C ASP A 20 -17.30 -12.38 -5.68
N PRO A 21 -17.83 -12.09 -6.88
CA PRO A 21 -17.62 -10.81 -7.54
C PRO A 21 -18.00 -9.61 -6.68
N ALA A 22 -19.00 -9.75 -5.79
CA ALA A 22 -19.37 -8.69 -4.86
C ALA A 22 -18.29 -8.44 -3.81
N ALA A 23 -17.66 -9.49 -3.29
CA ALA A 23 -16.53 -9.37 -2.36
C ALA A 23 -15.32 -8.70 -3.05
N ILE A 24 -14.99 -9.09 -4.27
CA ILE A 24 -13.91 -8.46 -5.06
C ILE A 24 -14.18 -6.97 -5.27
N HIS A 25 -15.41 -6.62 -5.68
CA HIS A 25 -15.81 -5.23 -5.88
C HIS A 25 -15.72 -4.42 -4.58
N TYR A 26 -16.16 -4.99 -3.46
CA TYR A 26 -16.06 -4.35 -2.15
C TYR A 26 -14.60 -4.17 -1.73
N GLY A 27 -13.76 -5.18 -1.93
CA GLY A 27 -12.32 -5.11 -1.64
C GLY A 27 -11.61 -4.02 -2.46
N ARG A 28 -11.94 -3.90 -3.75
CA ARG A 28 -11.45 -2.80 -4.59
C ARG A 28 -11.82 -1.44 -4.01
N ARG A 29 -13.06 -1.26 -3.55
CA ARG A 29 -13.51 0.00 -2.95
C ARG A 29 -12.83 0.27 -1.62
N LEU A 30 -12.64 -0.75 -0.78
CA LEU A 30 -11.89 -0.62 0.47
C LEU A 30 -10.45 -0.14 0.22
N VAL A 31 -9.78 -0.65 -0.81
CA VAL A 31 -8.43 -0.21 -1.19
C VAL A 31 -8.42 1.21 -1.75
N ALA A 32 -9.41 1.56 -2.57
CA ALA A 32 -9.48 2.86 -3.23
C ALA A 32 -10.01 3.98 -2.32
N GLU A 33 -10.92 3.66 -1.41
CA GLU A 33 -11.69 4.61 -0.61
C GLU A 33 -11.71 4.20 0.88
N THR A 34 -10.56 3.72 1.40
CA THR A 34 -10.45 3.20 2.78
C THR A 34 -11.09 4.13 3.81
N TYR A 35 -10.84 5.43 3.69
CA TYR A 35 -11.40 6.48 4.54
C TYR A 35 -12.93 6.48 4.61
N ALA A 36 -13.60 6.08 3.53
CA ALA A 36 -15.08 6.12 3.43
C ALA A 36 -15.77 4.91 4.06
N PHE A 37 -15.05 3.81 4.26
CA PHE A 37 -15.62 2.55 4.76
C PHE A 37 -15.15 2.19 6.15
N ILE A 38 -13.87 2.39 6.42
CA ILE A 38 -13.21 1.97 7.66
C ILE A 38 -12.28 3.05 8.22
N GLY A 39 -12.44 4.30 7.76
CA GLY A 39 -11.69 5.46 8.21
C GLY A 39 -12.13 5.99 9.57
N PRO A 40 -11.38 6.93 10.16
CA PRO A 40 -11.68 7.44 11.50
C PRO A 40 -12.97 8.27 11.57
N GLU A 41 -13.47 8.75 10.44
CA GLU A 41 -14.63 9.64 10.35
C GLU A 41 -15.90 8.95 9.82
N VAL A 42 -15.88 7.62 9.60
CA VAL A 42 -17.08 6.89 9.23
C VAL A 42 -18.13 6.95 10.36
N ALA A 43 -19.41 6.97 9.98
CA ALA A 43 -20.51 7.18 10.91
C ALA A 43 -20.58 6.10 11.99
N ASP A 44 -20.40 4.82 11.61
CA ASP A 44 -20.38 3.69 12.54
C ASP A 44 -19.02 3.58 13.27
N PRO A 45 -18.93 3.84 14.57
CA PRO A 45 -17.68 3.72 15.31
C PRO A 45 -17.07 2.30 15.29
N ALA A 46 -17.89 1.26 15.13
CA ALA A 46 -17.43 -0.13 15.08
C ALA A 46 -16.64 -0.41 13.78
N MET A 47 -16.78 0.45 12.77
CA MET A 47 -16.08 0.34 11.49
C MET A 47 -14.82 1.22 11.41
N ARG A 48 -14.43 1.91 12.47
CA ARG A 48 -13.26 2.80 12.48
C ARG A 48 -11.98 2.04 12.73
N PHE A 49 -11.50 1.33 11.73
CA PHE A 49 -10.25 0.55 11.80
C PHE A 49 -9.02 1.36 11.40
N ALA A 50 -9.11 2.26 10.42
CA ALA A 50 -8.00 3.15 10.10
C ALA A 50 -7.96 4.34 11.07
N GLY A 51 -6.75 4.73 11.47
CA GLY A 51 -6.51 5.86 12.37
C GLY A 51 -6.18 7.16 11.64
N ASN A 52 -6.08 7.12 10.31
CA ASN A 52 -5.90 8.29 9.45
C ASN A 52 -6.89 8.25 8.27
N ASN A 53 -7.01 9.38 7.56
CA ASN A 53 -7.92 9.50 6.42
C ASN A 53 -7.28 9.16 5.07
N LEU A 54 -6.19 8.39 5.08
CA LEU A 54 -5.59 7.87 3.87
C LEU A 54 -6.45 6.76 3.25
N ALA A 55 -6.17 6.46 1.98
CA ALA A 55 -6.60 5.23 1.33
C ALA A 55 -5.36 4.39 0.97
N CYS A 56 -5.49 3.07 0.89
CA CYS A 56 -4.40 2.20 0.48
C CYS A 56 -3.81 2.65 -0.87
N GLN A 57 -4.67 3.10 -1.79
CA GLN A 57 -4.25 3.58 -3.11
C GLN A 57 -3.43 4.89 -3.07
N ASN A 58 -3.34 5.62 -1.96
CA ASN A 58 -2.45 6.77 -1.87
C ASN A 58 -0.97 6.38 -1.99
N CYS A 59 -0.63 5.14 -1.63
CA CYS A 59 0.69 4.55 -1.83
C CYS A 59 0.67 3.47 -2.92
N HIS A 60 -0.40 2.64 -2.97
CA HIS A 60 -0.59 1.58 -3.96
C HIS A 60 -1.39 2.11 -5.14
N LEU A 61 -0.74 2.88 -6.02
CA LEU A 61 -1.37 3.68 -7.05
C LEU A 61 -2.32 2.88 -7.95
N ASP A 62 -3.44 3.49 -8.34
CA ASP A 62 -4.54 2.86 -9.10
C ASP A 62 -5.00 1.52 -8.49
N GLY A 63 -5.21 1.52 -7.17
CA GLY A 63 -5.61 0.31 -6.46
C GLY A 63 -4.56 -0.82 -6.52
N GLY A 64 -3.30 -0.47 -6.69
CA GLY A 64 -2.17 -1.41 -6.74
C GLY A 64 -1.84 -1.93 -8.13
N ARG A 65 -2.31 -1.25 -9.21
CA ARG A 65 -2.07 -1.67 -10.59
C ARG A 65 -0.91 -0.96 -11.28
N VAL A 66 -0.41 0.12 -10.72
CA VAL A 66 0.74 0.84 -11.26
C VAL A 66 2.01 0.11 -10.86
N ASP A 67 2.79 -0.34 -11.84
CA ASP A 67 4.00 -1.15 -11.62
C ASP A 67 4.92 -0.51 -10.58
N ARG A 68 5.51 0.60 -10.79
CA ARG A 68 6.41 1.27 -9.84
C ARG A 68 5.70 2.07 -8.73
N GLY A 69 4.35 2.02 -8.68
CA GLY A 69 3.51 2.67 -7.67
C GLY A 69 3.16 1.74 -6.49
N LEU A 70 4.14 1.04 -5.93
CA LEU A 70 3.95 -0.01 -4.91
C LEU A 70 2.87 -1.02 -5.30
N ALA A 71 3.07 -1.67 -6.44
CA ALA A 71 2.11 -2.59 -7.03
C ALA A 71 1.65 -3.69 -6.05
N LEU A 72 0.36 -4.01 -6.09
CA LEU A 72 -0.24 -5.14 -5.36
C LEU A 72 -0.49 -6.35 -6.28
N VAL A 73 -0.25 -6.17 -7.56
CA VAL A 73 -0.32 -7.25 -8.54
C VAL A 73 0.71 -8.33 -8.20
N GLY A 74 0.29 -9.58 -8.20
CA GLY A 74 1.16 -10.71 -7.85
C GLY A 74 1.40 -10.92 -6.35
N VAL A 75 0.97 -9.99 -5.48
CA VAL A 75 1.30 -10.05 -4.05
C VAL A 75 0.77 -11.31 -3.37
N SER A 76 -0.42 -11.80 -3.72
CA SER A 76 -1.01 -12.97 -3.07
C SER A 76 -0.22 -14.27 -3.33
N ALA A 77 0.52 -14.34 -4.43
CA ALA A 77 1.36 -15.51 -4.72
C ALA A 77 2.55 -15.66 -3.76
N LYS A 78 2.90 -14.63 -3.01
CA LYS A 78 3.98 -14.65 -2.01
C LYS A 78 3.51 -15.20 -0.65
N TYR A 79 2.21 -15.35 -0.44
CA TYR A 79 1.61 -15.77 0.82
C TYR A 79 0.92 -17.15 0.70
N PRO A 80 0.90 -17.94 1.77
CA PRO A 80 1.52 -17.71 3.07
C PRO A 80 3.05 -17.82 3.02
N MET A 81 3.75 -16.98 3.82
CA MET A 81 5.21 -17.00 3.89
C MET A 81 5.71 -17.28 5.32
N ALA A 82 6.89 -17.88 5.43
CA ALA A 82 7.51 -18.12 6.74
C ALA A 82 7.96 -16.81 7.39
N ARG A 83 7.68 -16.64 8.70
CA ARG A 83 8.16 -15.51 9.48
C ARG A 83 9.58 -15.76 10.02
N PRO A 84 10.44 -14.74 10.05
CA PRO A 84 11.66 -14.80 10.87
C PRO A 84 11.28 -15.09 12.34
N GLY A 85 11.90 -16.12 12.92
CA GLY A 85 11.57 -16.54 14.31
C GLY A 85 10.49 -17.61 14.42
N GLY A 86 9.91 -18.05 13.30
CA GLY A 86 8.93 -19.13 13.23
C GLY A 86 7.49 -18.65 13.01
N GLY A 87 6.66 -19.59 12.57
CA GLY A 87 5.26 -19.31 12.21
C GLY A 87 5.10 -18.91 10.75
N THR A 88 3.86 -18.58 10.39
CA THR A 88 3.46 -18.25 9.03
C THR A 88 2.76 -16.90 9.00
N GLU A 89 3.06 -16.09 8.01
CA GLU A 89 2.35 -14.84 7.70
C GLU A 89 1.38 -15.10 6.55
N THR A 90 0.11 -14.84 6.78
CA THR A 90 -0.93 -14.89 5.76
C THR A 90 -1.01 -13.55 5.02
N LEU A 91 -1.73 -13.52 3.88
CA LEU A 91 -2.02 -12.27 3.20
C LEU A 91 -2.87 -11.32 4.06
N ALA A 92 -3.78 -11.85 4.88
CA ALA A 92 -4.56 -11.06 5.85
C ALA A 92 -3.66 -10.44 6.93
N ASP A 93 -2.70 -11.19 7.47
CA ASP A 93 -1.68 -10.65 8.40
C ASP A 93 -0.90 -9.50 7.77
N ARG A 94 -0.52 -9.65 6.49
CA ARG A 94 0.20 -8.58 5.76
C ARG A 94 -0.65 -7.32 5.61
N VAL A 95 -1.93 -7.48 5.28
CA VAL A 95 -2.90 -6.36 5.23
C VAL A 95 -3.01 -5.71 6.60
N ASN A 96 -3.14 -6.49 7.68
CA ASN A 96 -3.20 -5.98 9.04
C ASN A 96 -1.93 -5.25 9.46
N GLY A 97 -0.77 -5.70 8.98
CA GLY A 97 0.48 -4.96 9.12
C GLY A 97 0.44 -3.57 8.46
N CYS A 98 -0.28 -3.40 7.33
CA CYS A 98 -0.51 -2.09 6.74
C CYS A 98 -1.52 -1.27 7.54
N MET A 99 -2.59 -1.89 8.06
CA MET A 99 -3.58 -1.21 8.88
C MET A 99 -2.96 -0.58 10.13
N THR A 100 -2.08 -1.30 10.82
CA THR A 100 -1.44 -0.80 12.05
C THR A 100 -0.33 0.22 11.79
N ARG A 101 0.33 0.18 10.64
CA ARG A 101 1.46 1.06 10.30
C ARG A 101 1.09 2.17 9.33
N SER A 102 0.73 1.82 8.10
CA SER A 102 0.44 2.81 7.05
C SER A 102 -0.87 3.55 7.31
N MET A 103 -1.89 2.84 7.81
CA MET A 103 -3.18 3.43 8.14
C MET A 103 -3.26 3.92 9.59
N ASN A 104 -2.18 3.78 10.37
CA ASN A 104 -2.06 4.25 11.76
C ASN A 104 -3.24 3.84 12.65
N GLY A 105 -3.78 2.64 12.43
CA GLY A 105 -5.03 2.15 13.02
C GLY A 105 -4.89 0.78 13.71
N TRP A 106 -5.95 0.00 13.61
CA TRP A 106 -6.08 -1.32 14.24
C TRP A 106 -6.20 -2.43 13.20
N PRO A 107 -5.85 -3.66 13.55
CA PRO A 107 -6.04 -4.79 12.66
C PRO A 107 -7.53 -5.03 12.39
N LEU A 108 -7.87 -5.39 11.17
CA LEU A 108 -9.18 -5.90 10.81
C LEU A 108 -9.38 -7.29 11.44
N PRO A 109 -10.60 -7.64 11.88
CA PRO A 109 -10.90 -9.02 12.24
C PRO A 109 -10.60 -9.96 11.07
N GLU A 110 -9.90 -11.05 11.35
CA GLU A 110 -9.46 -11.99 10.30
C GLU A 110 -10.65 -12.56 9.51
N ASP A 111 -11.74 -12.88 10.23
CA ASP A 111 -13.00 -13.35 9.65
C ASP A 111 -13.94 -12.22 9.21
N GLY A 112 -13.50 -10.96 9.29
CA GLY A 112 -14.29 -9.79 8.93
C GLY A 112 -14.59 -9.73 7.43
N ALA A 113 -15.72 -9.13 7.06
CA ALA A 113 -16.09 -8.94 5.66
C ALA A 113 -15.04 -8.09 4.91
N GLU A 114 -14.49 -7.08 5.59
CA GLU A 114 -13.47 -6.16 5.07
C GLU A 114 -12.16 -6.88 4.78
N SER A 115 -11.67 -7.70 5.72
CA SER A 115 -10.46 -8.49 5.54
C SER A 115 -10.60 -9.45 4.37
N ARG A 116 -11.69 -10.25 4.34
CA ARG A 116 -11.96 -11.17 3.23
C ARG A 116 -12.11 -10.49 1.89
N ALA A 117 -12.77 -9.32 1.85
CA ALA A 117 -12.97 -8.56 0.62
C ALA A 117 -11.64 -8.02 0.06
N ILE A 118 -10.78 -7.45 0.92
CA ILE A 118 -9.45 -6.99 0.52
C ILE A 118 -8.62 -8.16 -0.02
N VAL A 119 -8.57 -9.28 0.70
CA VAL A 119 -7.85 -10.49 0.26
C VAL A 119 -8.37 -10.97 -1.09
N ALA A 120 -9.70 -11.07 -1.27
CA ALA A 120 -10.29 -11.49 -2.55
C ALA A 120 -9.90 -10.56 -3.72
N TYR A 121 -9.83 -9.26 -3.47
CA TYR A 121 -9.37 -8.29 -4.46
C TYR A 121 -7.88 -8.50 -4.82
N LEU A 122 -7.01 -8.69 -3.83
CA LEU A 122 -5.57 -8.92 -4.05
C LEU A 122 -5.30 -10.24 -4.80
N GLU A 123 -6.07 -11.28 -4.50
CA GLU A 123 -6.00 -12.54 -5.21
C GLU A 123 -6.50 -12.42 -6.66
N MET A 124 -7.54 -11.62 -6.89
CA MET A 124 -8.00 -11.30 -8.25
C MET A 124 -6.90 -10.57 -9.02
N LEU A 125 -6.24 -9.55 -8.45
CA LEU A 125 -5.13 -8.85 -9.08
C LEU A 125 -3.99 -9.82 -9.48
N THR A 126 -3.70 -10.81 -8.65
CA THR A 126 -2.66 -11.81 -8.93
C THR A 126 -3.05 -12.73 -10.07
N ARG A 127 -4.31 -13.18 -10.15
CA ARG A 127 -4.79 -14.05 -11.23
C ARG A 127 -4.82 -13.35 -12.59
N ASP A 128 -5.27 -12.10 -12.60
CA ASP A 128 -5.52 -11.35 -13.83
C ASP A 128 -4.23 -10.79 -14.45
N SER A 129 -3.11 -10.83 -13.70
CA SER A 129 -1.86 -10.17 -14.08
C SER A 129 -0.98 -10.92 -15.07
N GLY A 130 -1.21 -12.21 -15.26
CA GLY A 130 -0.34 -13.02 -16.14
C GLY A 130 1.13 -13.10 -15.71
N GLY A 131 1.45 -12.67 -14.49
CA GLY A 131 2.80 -12.60 -13.93
C GLY A 131 3.46 -11.25 -14.19
N PHE A 132 3.29 -10.30 -13.28
CA PHE A 132 4.15 -9.11 -13.23
C PHE A 132 5.52 -9.51 -12.66
N GLY A 133 6.58 -8.90 -13.22
CA GLY A 133 7.92 -8.97 -12.65
C GLY A 133 7.92 -8.47 -11.19
N ASP A 134 8.84 -8.98 -10.38
CA ASP A 134 9.05 -8.45 -9.03
C ASP A 134 9.58 -7.02 -9.14
N PRO A 135 8.88 -5.98 -8.60
CA PRO A 135 9.39 -4.61 -8.61
C PRO A 135 10.75 -4.47 -7.89
N ALA A 136 11.19 -5.50 -7.16
CA ALA A 136 12.53 -5.55 -6.58
C ALA A 136 13.64 -5.82 -7.61
N GLU A 137 13.33 -6.21 -8.85
CA GLU A 137 14.35 -6.57 -9.86
C GLU A 137 15.08 -5.36 -10.46
N ASP A 138 14.55 -4.14 -10.27
CA ASP A 138 15.21 -2.91 -10.76
C ASP A 138 15.02 -1.78 -9.72
N PRO A 139 15.74 -1.83 -8.59
CA PRO A 139 15.64 -0.81 -7.56
C PRO A 139 16.17 0.54 -8.08
N LEU A 140 15.65 1.63 -7.51
CA LEU A 140 16.20 2.95 -7.77
C LEU A 140 17.72 2.93 -7.50
N PRO A 141 18.57 3.44 -8.42
CA PRO A 141 19.99 3.57 -8.19
C PRO A 141 20.28 4.27 -6.84
N LEU A 142 21.29 3.78 -6.13
CA LEU A 142 21.74 4.43 -4.90
C LEU A 142 22.09 5.91 -5.19
N ALA A 143 21.87 6.76 -4.19
CA ALA A 143 22.25 8.15 -4.26
C ALA A 143 23.77 8.26 -4.63
N ALA A 144 24.11 9.17 -5.53
CA ALA A 144 25.48 9.42 -5.92
C ALA A 144 26.28 10.07 -4.78
N ALA A 145 25.60 10.75 -3.85
CA ALA A 145 26.14 11.33 -2.63
C ALA A 145 25.21 10.98 -1.45
N THR A 146 25.70 11.18 -0.22
CA THR A 146 24.85 11.09 0.98
C THR A 146 23.62 11.98 0.80
N PRO A 147 22.40 11.47 1.02
CA PRO A 147 21.18 12.29 0.91
C PRO A 147 21.24 13.53 1.80
N ASP A 148 20.92 14.68 1.23
CA ASP A 148 20.95 15.98 1.88
C ASP A 148 19.52 16.50 2.14
N PRO A 149 18.97 16.40 3.36
CA PRO A 149 17.63 16.87 3.66
C PRO A 149 17.47 18.39 3.52
N ALA A 150 18.54 19.19 3.63
CA ALA A 150 18.44 20.64 3.43
C ALA A 150 18.25 20.99 1.94
N ARG A 151 18.97 20.31 1.05
CA ARG A 151 18.72 20.40 -0.39
C ARG A 151 17.34 19.83 -0.73
N GLY A 152 16.96 18.71 -0.12
CA GLY A 152 15.64 18.08 -0.26
C GLY A 152 14.49 19.00 0.14
N GLN A 153 14.65 19.83 1.17
CA GLN A 153 13.68 20.86 1.53
C GLN A 153 13.46 21.86 0.40
N GLY A 154 14.53 22.34 -0.22
CA GLY A 154 14.43 23.26 -1.35
C GLY A 154 13.67 22.65 -2.53
N LEU A 155 14.00 21.40 -2.89
CA LEU A 155 13.32 20.65 -3.93
C LEU A 155 11.86 20.36 -3.58
N TYR A 156 11.57 20.00 -2.34
CA TYR A 156 10.19 19.79 -1.87
C TYR A 156 9.35 21.04 -2.05
N MET A 157 9.88 22.22 -1.68
CA MET A 157 9.17 23.47 -1.81
C MET A 157 8.87 23.86 -3.26
N SER A 158 9.75 23.51 -4.21
CA SER A 158 9.53 23.78 -5.64
C SER A 158 8.65 22.77 -6.34
N GLU A 159 8.78 21.47 -6.04
CA GLU A 159 8.19 20.37 -6.81
C GLU A 159 6.96 19.75 -6.14
N CYS A 160 6.85 19.81 -4.81
CA CYS A 160 5.88 19.02 -4.05
C CYS A 160 4.87 19.88 -3.28
N ALA A 161 5.30 21.03 -2.74
CA ALA A 161 4.51 21.82 -1.80
C ALA A 161 3.21 22.36 -2.40
N ALA A 162 3.15 22.57 -3.71
CA ALA A 162 1.93 23.03 -4.40
C ALA A 162 0.74 22.07 -4.21
N CYS A 163 1.01 20.76 -4.12
CA CYS A 163 -0.01 19.73 -3.92
C CYS A 163 -0.06 19.25 -2.46
N HIS A 164 1.10 18.99 -1.86
CA HIS A 164 1.18 18.37 -0.53
C HIS A 164 1.25 19.39 0.62
N GLY A 165 1.20 20.70 0.33
CA GLY A 165 1.35 21.76 1.32
C GLY A 165 2.80 22.01 1.72
N ALA A 166 3.14 23.23 2.10
CA ALA A 166 4.47 23.56 2.61
C ALA A 166 4.76 22.87 3.96
N ASP A 167 3.71 22.50 4.68
CA ASP A 167 3.71 21.79 5.95
C ASP A 167 3.50 20.27 5.79
N GLY A 168 3.40 19.77 4.54
CA GLY A 168 3.17 18.37 4.24
C GLY A 168 1.83 17.80 4.67
N ALA A 169 0.87 18.67 5.04
CA ALA A 169 -0.45 18.26 5.54
C ALA A 169 -1.39 17.75 4.44
N GLY A 170 -0.99 17.89 3.17
CA GLY A 170 -1.79 17.48 2.02
C GLY A 170 -2.98 18.41 1.75
N MET A 171 -3.82 17.97 0.82
CA MET A 171 -5.05 18.68 0.45
C MET A 171 -6.25 17.76 0.69
N ARG A 172 -6.98 18.01 1.75
CA ARG A 172 -8.14 17.22 2.12
C ARG A 172 -9.33 17.52 1.22
N VAL A 173 -10.16 16.52 0.94
CA VAL A 173 -11.47 16.68 0.30
C VAL A 173 -12.51 16.91 1.39
N GLY A 174 -13.34 17.95 1.25
CA GLY A 174 -14.37 18.27 2.23
C GLY A 174 -13.81 18.95 3.49
N ARG A 175 -14.56 18.82 4.60
CA ARG A 175 -14.23 19.41 5.91
C ARG A 175 -13.71 18.34 6.86
N PRO A 176 -12.98 18.71 7.92
CA PRO A 176 -12.73 17.79 9.03
C PRO A 176 -14.04 17.19 9.55
N GLY A 177 -14.08 15.87 9.71
CA GLY A 177 -15.29 15.12 10.06
C GLY A 177 -16.01 14.49 8.86
N ASP A 178 -15.69 14.89 7.63
CA ASP A 178 -16.20 14.24 6.43
C ASP A 178 -15.32 13.02 6.08
N ALA A 179 -15.93 11.85 5.85
CA ALA A 179 -15.21 10.64 5.44
C ALA A 179 -14.87 10.68 3.94
N LEU A 180 -14.11 11.70 3.51
CA LEU A 180 -13.82 12.00 2.10
C LEU A 180 -12.33 11.90 1.71
N GLY A 181 -11.42 11.68 2.65
CA GLY A 181 -9.99 11.49 2.38
C GLY A 181 -9.28 12.72 1.81
N TYR A 182 -8.31 12.49 0.93
CA TYR A 182 -7.41 13.51 0.39
C TYR A 182 -7.39 13.53 -1.13
N LEU A 183 -7.35 14.73 -1.70
CA LEU A 183 -6.98 14.94 -3.10
C LEU A 183 -5.47 14.72 -3.29
N HIS A 184 -4.66 15.28 -2.38
CA HIS A 184 -3.24 15.04 -2.26
C HIS A 184 -2.93 14.62 -0.82
N PRO A 185 -2.41 13.42 -0.57
CA PRO A 185 -2.27 12.89 0.79
C PRO A 185 -1.23 13.66 1.61
N PRO A 186 -1.36 13.68 2.95
CA PRO A 186 -0.32 14.18 3.83
C PRO A 186 0.91 13.27 3.76
N LEU A 187 2.10 13.88 3.76
CA LEU A 187 3.37 13.17 3.72
C LEU A 187 3.97 12.99 5.12
N TRP A 188 3.59 13.83 6.08
CA TRP A 188 3.93 13.74 7.50
C TRP A 188 2.82 14.35 8.37
N GLY A 189 3.03 14.40 9.69
CA GLY A 189 2.03 14.87 10.64
C GLY A 189 1.06 13.77 11.09
N GLN A 190 0.08 14.16 11.90
CA GLN A 190 -0.79 13.22 12.62
C GLN A 190 -1.70 12.37 11.73
N ASP A 191 -2.13 12.88 10.58
CA ASP A 191 -3.02 12.17 9.65
C ASP A 191 -2.26 11.44 8.53
N SER A 192 -0.91 11.33 8.66
CA SER A 192 -0.05 10.56 7.77
C SER A 192 0.20 9.15 8.32
N PHE A 193 0.99 8.36 7.60
CA PHE A 193 1.47 7.06 8.07
C PHE A 193 2.44 7.20 9.25
N ASN A 194 2.55 6.17 10.08
CA ASN A 194 3.44 6.19 11.24
C ASN A 194 4.87 5.71 10.92
N ALA A 195 5.78 5.87 11.89
CA ALA A 195 7.19 5.53 11.74
C ALA A 195 7.47 4.03 11.50
N GLY A 196 6.49 3.15 11.66
CA GLY A 196 6.60 1.72 11.34
C GLY A 196 6.20 1.37 9.90
N ALA A 197 5.70 2.33 9.12
CA ALA A 197 5.26 2.09 7.75
C ALA A 197 6.44 1.82 6.81
N GLY A 198 6.24 0.97 5.82
CA GLY A 198 7.26 0.69 4.80
C GLY A 198 7.68 1.94 4.00
N MET A 199 6.76 2.89 3.83
CA MET A 199 7.04 4.18 3.18
C MET A 199 7.99 5.06 4.00
N HIS A 200 8.12 4.85 5.33
CA HIS A 200 9.10 5.53 6.17
C HIS A 200 10.56 5.07 5.89
N GLY A 201 10.75 4.02 5.11
CA GLY A 201 12.09 3.65 4.62
C GLY A 201 12.53 4.58 3.51
N ILE A 202 13.62 5.33 3.71
CA ILE A 202 14.12 6.33 2.76
C ILE A 202 14.30 5.77 1.34
N ALA A 203 14.73 4.52 1.17
CA ALA A 203 14.88 3.90 -0.13
C ALA A 203 13.53 3.69 -0.84
N THR A 204 12.51 3.25 -0.09
CA THR A 204 11.15 3.10 -0.60
C THR A 204 10.54 4.44 -1.00
N ALA A 205 10.71 5.44 -0.13
CA ALA A 205 10.23 6.80 -0.41
C ALA A 205 10.93 7.42 -1.62
N ALA A 206 12.26 7.29 -1.73
CA ALA A 206 13.03 7.80 -2.86
C ALA A 206 12.62 7.14 -4.18
N ALA A 207 12.46 5.81 -4.21
CA ALA A 207 12.00 5.11 -5.40
C ALA A 207 10.59 5.55 -5.80
N PHE A 208 9.67 5.66 -4.84
CA PHE A 208 8.31 6.12 -5.12
C PHE A 208 8.29 7.55 -5.66
N VAL A 209 9.05 8.46 -5.06
CA VAL A 209 9.18 9.87 -5.50
C VAL A 209 9.74 9.94 -6.90
N HIS A 210 10.83 9.22 -7.19
CA HIS A 210 11.46 9.22 -8.51
C HIS A 210 10.51 8.73 -9.61
N ASP A 211 9.81 7.62 -9.35
CA ASP A 211 9.06 6.92 -10.38
C ASP A 211 7.63 7.46 -10.59
N ASN A 212 7.09 8.22 -9.60
CA ASN A 212 5.68 8.61 -9.62
C ASN A 212 5.42 10.09 -9.32
N MET A 213 6.44 10.88 -8.89
CA MET A 213 6.25 12.28 -8.51
C MET A 213 7.23 13.21 -9.25
N PRO A 214 6.82 14.45 -9.54
CA PRO A 214 5.49 15.06 -9.38
C PRO A 214 4.39 14.34 -10.18
N LEU A 215 3.13 14.60 -9.86
CA LEU A 215 1.96 13.98 -10.52
C LEU A 215 2.09 14.06 -12.06
N GLY A 216 1.95 12.92 -12.72
CA GLY A 216 2.16 12.76 -14.16
C GLY A 216 3.52 12.18 -14.55
N THR A 217 4.45 12.10 -13.60
CA THR A 217 5.72 11.37 -13.78
C THR A 217 5.46 9.87 -13.89
N THR A 218 6.31 9.20 -14.65
CA THR A 218 6.35 7.73 -14.74
C THR A 218 7.79 7.24 -14.63
N ALA A 219 7.98 6.00 -14.23
CA ALA A 219 9.32 5.39 -14.17
C ALA A 219 10.06 5.42 -15.52
N ALA A 220 9.35 5.40 -16.66
CA ALA A 220 9.93 5.50 -17.99
C ALA A 220 10.34 6.92 -18.38
N ALA A 221 9.81 7.94 -17.70
CA ALA A 221 10.09 9.36 -17.96
C ALA A 221 10.11 10.14 -16.62
N PRO A 222 11.10 9.88 -15.76
CA PRO A 222 11.22 10.57 -14.48
C PRO A 222 11.59 12.04 -14.67
N VAL A 223 11.00 12.91 -13.87
CA VAL A 223 11.29 14.36 -13.84
C VAL A 223 12.50 14.64 -12.94
N LEU A 224 12.61 13.91 -11.84
CA LEU A 224 13.65 14.06 -10.84
C LEU A 224 14.83 13.13 -11.15
N THR A 225 16.05 13.58 -10.85
CA THR A 225 17.18 12.67 -10.82
C THR A 225 17.11 11.73 -9.62
N PRO A 226 17.76 10.55 -9.62
CA PRO A 226 17.84 9.71 -8.45
C PRO A 226 18.31 10.45 -7.19
N GLN A 227 19.34 11.33 -7.31
CA GLN A 227 19.83 12.12 -6.18
C GLN A 227 18.76 13.09 -5.63
N ASP A 228 17.99 13.74 -6.53
CA ASP A 228 16.89 14.64 -6.12
C ASP A 228 15.83 13.88 -5.31
N ALA A 229 15.47 12.68 -5.78
CA ALA A 229 14.50 11.82 -5.11
C ALA A 229 15.01 11.37 -3.71
N TRP A 230 16.29 11.00 -3.60
CA TRP A 230 16.89 10.65 -2.31
C TRP A 230 16.92 11.82 -1.34
N ASP A 231 17.26 13.03 -1.79
CA ASP A 231 17.31 14.23 -0.96
C ASP A 231 15.90 14.64 -0.49
N ILE A 232 14.91 14.60 -1.40
CA ILE A 232 13.50 14.84 -1.06
C ILE A 232 13.00 13.80 -0.03
N ALA A 233 13.29 12.51 -0.26
CA ALA A 233 12.93 11.46 0.68
C ALA A 233 13.57 11.69 2.05
N ALA A 234 14.85 12.06 2.11
CA ALA A 234 15.53 12.38 3.36
C ALA A 234 14.87 13.55 4.11
N PHE A 235 14.42 14.56 3.40
CA PHE A 235 13.68 15.68 4.00
C PHE A 235 12.32 15.23 4.56
N ILE A 236 11.54 14.47 3.77
CA ILE A 236 10.19 13.99 4.17
C ILE A 236 10.29 13.05 5.37
N GLU A 237 11.28 12.15 5.38
CA GLU A 237 11.43 11.16 6.45
C GLU A 237 11.95 11.75 7.77
N ALA A 238 12.60 12.91 7.70
CA ALA A 238 13.01 13.66 8.89
C ALA A 238 11.83 14.42 9.57
N GLN A 239 10.66 14.48 8.94
CA GLN A 239 9.52 15.23 9.50
C GLN A 239 8.79 14.42 10.59
N PRO A 240 8.14 15.12 11.54
CA PRO A 240 7.43 14.46 12.64
C PRO A 240 6.20 13.68 12.12
N ARG A 241 6.00 12.47 12.66
CA ARG A 241 4.87 11.60 12.36
C ARG A 241 4.48 10.77 13.59
N PRO A 242 3.33 10.09 13.61
CA PRO A 242 2.97 9.18 14.69
C PRO A 242 4.06 8.12 14.92
N PRO A 243 4.33 7.71 16.17
CA PRO A 243 5.31 6.65 16.45
C PRO A 243 4.85 5.31 15.87
N ALA A 244 5.82 4.43 15.61
CA ALA A 244 5.49 3.04 15.30
C ALA A 244 4.66 2.41 16.43
N PRO A 245 3.70 1.49 16.13
CA PRO A 245 3.01 0.77 17.18
C PRO A 245 4.02 0.00 18.03
N ALA A 246 3.72 -0.13 19.33
CA ALA A 246 4.51 -1.03 20.19
C ALA A 246 4.32 -2.48 19.71
N ASP A 247 5.42 -3.23 19.72
CA ASP A 247 5.43 -4.66 19.41
C ASP A 247 4.67 -5.48 20.46
#